data_cd2ecfaca6e40998142b8664a09cf673
#
_entry.id   cd2ecfaca6e40998142b8664a09cf673
#
_cell.length_a   1.000
_cell.length_b   1.000
_cell.length_c   1.000
_cell.angle_alpha   90.00
_cell.angle_beta   90.00
_cell.angle_gamma   90.00
#
_symmetry.space_group_name_H-M   'P 1'
#
loop_
_entity.id
_entity.type
_entity.pdbx_description
1 polymer ?
#
loop_
_entity_poly.entity_id
_entity_poly.type
_entity_poly.pdbx_seq_one_letter_code
_entity_poly.pdbx_strand_id
1 'polypeptide(L)'
;MLKILQARFQQYVNHEHPDVQAGFRKGGGTRDQIANICWIIKKAREFQRNIYFCFIDYTKAFDCVDHNKLCKILKEMGISDHLTCFLRNLYAGQESTVRSGHGTTDWF
;
A
#
# COMPACT_ATOMS: atom_id res chain seq x y z
N MET A 1 -19.57 -6.63 -1.41
CA MET A 1 -19.44 -5.31 -0.74
C MET A 1 -18.02 -4.76 -0.79
N LEU A 2 -17.03 -5.48 -0.30
CA LEU A 2 -15.62 -5.01 -0.29
C LEU A 2 -15.06 -4.68 -1.68
N LYS A 3 -15.39 -5.45 -2.72
CA LYS A 3 -14.96 -5.18 -4.10
C LYS A 3 -15.53 -3.87 -4.66
N ILE A 4 -16.77 -3.53 -4.33
CA ILE A 4 -17.40 -2.28 -4.75
C ILE A 4 -16.71 -1.11 -4.06
N LEU A 5 -16.44 -1.22 -2.77
CA LEU A 5 -15.72 -0.23 -2.01
C LEU A 5 -14.29 -0.03 -2.55
N GLN A 6 -13.57 -1.11 -2.82
CA GLN A 6 -12.26 -1.09 -3.44
C GLN A 6 -12.28 -0.36 -4.79
N ALA A 7 -13.25 -0.63 -5.66
CA ALA A 7 -13.37 0.02 -6.95
C ALA A 7 -13.58 1.53 -6.82
N ARG A 8 -14.37 1.98 -5.85
CA ARG A 8 -14.59 3.40 -5.57
C ARG A 8 -13.33 4.09 -5.06
N PHE A 9 -12.63 3.47 -4.10
CA PHE A 9 -11.37 4.00 -3.59
C PHE A 9 -10.28 4.02 -4.65
N GLN A 10 -10.25 3.03 -5.54
CA GLN A 10 -9.24 2.93 -6.58
C GLN A 10 -9.23 4.14 -7.53
N GLN A 11 -10.37 4.72 -7.82
CA GLN A 11 -10.46 5.93 -8.66
C GLN A 11 -9.74 7.12 -8.01
N TYR A 12 -9.95 7.34 -6.71
CA TYR A 12 -9.29 8.41 -5.97
C TYR A 12 -7.79 8.15 -5.81
N VAL A 13 -7.43 6.93 -5.44
CA VAL A 13 -6.05 6.53 -5.20
C VAL A 13 -5.21 6.62 -6.47
N ASN A 14 -5.72 6.20 -7.62
CA ASN A 14 -5.00 6.30 -8.90
C ASN A 14 -4.69 7.75 -9.29
N HIS A 15 -5.55 8.69 -8.93
CA HIS A 15 -5.34 10.11 -9.20
C HIS A 15 -4.27 10.72 -8.29
N GLU A 16 -4.22 10.31 -7.03
CA GLU A 16 -3.35 10.89 -5.99
C GLU A 16 -2.00 10.16 -5.82
N HIS A 17 -1.84 9.00 -6.45
CA HIS A 17 -0.58 8.25 -6.36
C HIS A 17 0.58 9.01 -7.00
N PRO A 18 1.69 9.20 -6.29
CA PRO A 18 2.91 9.71 -6.92
C PRO A 18 3.44 8.71 -7.95
N ASP A 19 4.02 9.20 -9.03
CA ASP A 19 4.52 8.37 -10.13
C ASP A 19 5.62 7.39 -9.70
N VAL A 20 6.35 7.72 -8.65
CA VAL A 20 7.41 6.86 -8.08
C VAL A 20 6.88 5.67 -7.29
N GLN A 21 5.59 5.67 -6.91
CA GLN A 21 4.98 4.57 -6.17
C GLN A 21 4.79 3.37 -7.07
N ALA A 22 5.47 2.26 -6.77
CA ALA A 22 5.40 1.03 -7.54
C ALA A 22 4.46 -0.02 -6.95
N GLY A 23 4.43 -0.12 -5.62
CA GLY A 23 3.62 -1.10 -4.91
C GLY A 23 2.13 -0.82 -4.97
N PHE A 24 1.34 -1.89 -5.02
CA PHE A 24 -0.13 -1.84 -4.98
C PHE A 24 -0.79 -1.04 -6.11
N ARG A 25 -0.09 -0.85 -7.22
CA ARG A 25 -0.62 -0.23 -8.44
C ARG A 25 -0.97 -1.26 -9.49
N LYS A 26 -2.09 -1.04 -10.17
CA LYS A 26 -2.49 -1.85 -11.32
C LYS A 26 -1.45 -1.70 -12.45
N GLY A 27 -0.98 -2.81 -12.97
CA GLY A 27 0.03 -2.85 -14.04
C GLY A 27 1.48 -2.66 -13.56
N GLY A 28 1.70 -2.41 -12.27
CA GLY A 28 3.03 -2.38 -11.66
C GLY A 28 3.46 -3.76 -11.16
N GLY A 29 4.72 -4.11 -11.33
CA GLY A 29 5.26 -5.38 -10.87
C GLY A 29 6.70 -5.29 -10.41
N THR A 30 7.14 -6.26 -9.63
CA THR A 30 8.52 -6.36 -9.14
C THR A 30 9.52 -6.44 -10.29
N ARG A 31 9.15 -7.11 -11.37
CA ARG A 31 9.99 -7.23 -12.58
C ARG A 31 10.35 -5.87 -13.16
N ASP A 32 9.37 -4.95 -13.23
CA ASP A 32 9.59 -3.60 -13.78
C ASP A 32 10.53 -2.78 -12.89
N GLN A 33 10.42 -2.93 -11.58
CA GLN A 33 11.28 -2.25 -10.62
C GLN A 33 12.71 -2.81 -10.64
N ILE A 34 12.87 -4.11 -10.81
CA ILE A 34 14.20 -4.74 -11.02
C ILE A 34 14.82 -4.20 -12.30
N ALA A 35 14.06 -4.11 -13.38
CA ALA A 35 14.54 -3.54 -14.65
C ALA A 35 14.99 -2.09 -14.49
N ASN A 36 14.27 -1.27 -13.73
CA ASN A 36 14.64 0.11 -13.42
C ASN A 36 15.97 0.19 -12.66
N ILE A 37 16.18 -0.66 -11.66
CA ILE A 37 17.45 -0.72 -10.91
C ILE A 37 18.60 -1.15 -11.84
N CYS A 38 18.40 -2.16 -12.66
CA CYS A 38 19.40 -2.60 -13.63
C CYS A 38 19.75 -1.50 -14.62
N TRP A 39 18.78 -0.74 -15.08
CA TRP A 39 19.00 0.40 -15.98
C TRP A 39 19.82 1.51 -15.29
N ILE A 40 19.52 1.84 -14.04
CA ILE A 40 20.26 2.83 -13.25
C ILE A 40 21.73 2.37 -13.09
N ILE A 41 21.97 1.12 -12.76
CA ILE A 41 23.32 0.56 -12.63
C ILE A 41 24.08 0.66 -13.96
N LYS A 42 23.44 0.31 -15.08
CA LYS A 42 24.02 0.41 -16.41
C LYS A 42 24.40 1.85 -16.75
N LYS A 43 23.52 2.80 -16.50
CA LYS A 43 23.78 4.23 -16.72
C LYS A 43 24.90 4.76 -15.84
N ALA A 44 24.95 4.37 -14.59
CA ALA A 44 26.03 4.76 -13.67
C ALA A 44 27.40 4.27 -14.18
N ARG A 45 27.47 3.07 -14.74
CA ARG A 45 28.69 2.54 -15.35
C ARG A 45 29.08 3.30 -16.61
N GLU A 46 28.14 3.61 -17.48
CA GLU A 46 28.39 4.39 -18.71
C GLU A 46 29.00 5.76 -18.38
N PHE A 47 28.51 6.42 -17.33
CA PHE A 47 28.99 7.73 -16.89
C PHE A 47 30.11 7.66 -15.84
N GLN A 48 30.59 6.47 -15.50
CA GLN A 48 31.63 6.23 -14.50
C GLN A 48 31.32 6.90 -13.15
N ARG A 49 30.05 6.84 -12.72
CA ARG A 49 29.58 7.40 -11.45
C ARG A 49 29.29 6.30 -10.46
N ASN A 50 29.67 6.55 -9.21
CA ASN A 50 29.29 5.70 -8.10
C ASN A 50 27.84 5.97 -7.71
N ILE A 51 27.09 4.91 -7.45
CA ILE A 51 25.74 4.98 -6.89
C ILE A 51 25.67 4.14 -5.64
N TYR A 52 24.81 4.57 -4.73
CA TYR A 52 24.57 3.89 -3.46
C TYR A 52 23.08 3.59 -3.35
N PHE A 53 22.77 2.34 -2.99
CA PHE A 53 21.39 1.92 -2.76
C PHE A 53 21.17 1.72 -1.27
N CYS A 54 20.00 2.17 -0.80
CA CYS A 54 19.50 1.89 0.53
C CYS A 54 18.11 1.27 0.40
N PHE A 55 17.93 0.09 0.97
CA PHE A 55 16.64 -0.59 0.99
C PHE A 55 16.07 -0.51 2.40
N ILE A 56 14.86 0.02 2.50
CA ILE A 56 14.16 0.19 3.77
C ILE A 56 12.92 -0.71 3.76
N ASP A 57 12.85 -1.62 4.71
CA ASP A 57 11.70 -2.50 4.90
C ASP A 57 11.06 -2.23 6.24
N TYR A 58 9.75 -2.01 6.24
CA TYR A 58 8.99 -1.72 7.44
C TYR A 58 8.47 -2.99 8.10
N THR A 59 8.78 -3.15 9.36
CA THR A 59 8.23 -4.25 10.18
C THR A 59 6.75 -3.99 10.47
N LYS A 60 5.91 -4.97 10.17
CA LYS A 60 4.45 -4.91 10.45
C LYS A 60 3.77 -3.65 9.89
N ALA A 61 4.08 -3.30 8.65
CA ALA A 61 3.61 -2.07 8.03
C ALA A 61 2.08 -1.88 8.11
N PHE A 62 1.30 -2.94 7.92
CA PHE A 62 -0.17 -2.86 7.99
C PHE A 62 -0.69 -2.83 9.42
N ASP A 63 -0.06 -3.54 10.34
CA ASP A 63 -0.50 -3.62 11.74
C ASP A 63 -0.22 -2.33 12.53
N CYS A 64 0.77 -1.56 12.08
CA CYS A 64 1.18 -0.30 12.72
C CYS A 64 0.43 0.94 12.21
N VAL A 65 -0.56 0.79 11.33
CA VAL A 65 -1.32 1.91 10.78
C VAL A 65 -2.25 2.51 11.84
N ASP A 66 -2.09 3.80 12.11
CA ASP A 66 -3.02 4.56 12.93
C ASP A 66 -4.27 4.91 12.11
N HIS A 67 -5.42 4.32 12.47
CA HIS A 67 -6.67 4.47 11.72
C HIS A 67 -7.20 5.91 11.72
N ASN A 68 -6.96 6.68 12.80
CA ASN A 68 -7.39 8.08 12.85
C ASN A 68 -6.58 8.95 11.88
N LYS A 69 -5.26 8.74 11.83
CA LYS A 69 -4.39 9.43 10.87
C LYS A 69 -4.70 9.02 9.44
N LEU A 70 -4.97 7.74 9.20
CA LEU A 70 -5.40 7.25 7.89
C LEU A 70 -6.67 7.94 7.41
N CYS A 71 -7.69 8.04 8.27
CA CYS A 71 -8.95 8.72 7.94
C CYS A 71 -8.73 10.21 7.64
N LYS A 72 -7.83 10.87 8.37
CA LYS A 72 -7.47 12.27 8.12
C LYS A 72 -6.83 12.44 6.75
N ILE A 73 -5.86 11.59 6.40
CA ILE A 73 -5.20 11.61 5.10
C ILE A 73 -6.20 11.37 3.96
N LEU A 74 -7.12 10.43 4.12
CA LEU A 74 -8.16 10.15 3.14
C LEU A 74 -9.08 11.36 2.89
N LYS A 75 -9.40 12.11 3.94
CA LYS A 75 -10.14 13.37 3.82
C LYS A 75 -9.35 14.44 3.07
N GLU A 76 -8.06 14.58 3.37
CA GLU A 76 -7.16 15.51 2.68
C GLU A 76 -7.01 15.17 1.19
N MET A 77 -7.07 13.90 0.82
CA MET A 77 -7.09 13.42 -0.57
C MET A 77 -8.41 13.70 -1.32
N GLY A 78 -9.41 14.26 -0.65
CA GLY A 78 -10.70 14.56 -1.26
C GLY A 78 -11.70 13.41 -1.29
N ILE A 79 -11.44 12.34 -0.55
CA ILE A 79 -12.38 11.22 -0.41
C ILE A 79 -13.58 11.67 0.44
N SER A 80 -14.80 11.32 0.02
CA SER A 80 -16.00 11.74 0.69
C SER A 80 -16.06 11.31 2.16
N ASP A 81 -16.63 12.15 3.02
CA ASP A 81 -16.79 11.82 4.44
C ASP A 81 -17.60 10.55 4.67
N HIS A 82 -18.55 10.27 3.80
CA HIS A 82 -19.35 9.04 3.84
C HIS A 82 -18.49 7.78 3.70
N LEU A 83 -17.60 7.75 2.70
CA LEU A 83 -16.68 6.63 2.48
C LEU A 83 -15.67 6.50 3.61
N THR A 84 -15.16 7.63 4.11
CA THR A 84 -14.20 7.65 5.23
C THR A 84 -14.85 7.14 6.52
N CYS A 85 -16.08 7.54 6.79
CA CYS A 85 -16.85 7.07 7.94
C CYS A 85 -17.14 5.57 7.84
N PHE A 86 -17.52 5.09 6.66
CA PHE A 86 -17.74 3.67 6.41
C PHE A 86 -16.48 2.85 6.65
N LEU A 87 -15.34 3.30 6.17
CA LEU A 87 -14.05 2.66 6.38
C LEU A 87 -13.68 2.60 7.88
N ARG A 88 -13.89 3.69 8.60
CA ARG A 88 -13.68 3.74 10.06
C ARG A 88 -14.53 2.70 10.78
N ASN A 89 -15.79 2.56 10.41
CA ASN A 89 -16.69 1.58 10.99
C ASN A 89 -16.27 0.14 10.66
N LEU A 90 -15.73 -0.10 9.47
CA LEU A 90 -15.17 -1.41 9.11
C LEU A 90 -13.98 -1.81 9.97
N TYR A 91 -13.11 -0.87 10.31
CA TYR A 91 -11.94 -1.14 11.16
C TYR A 91 -12.28 -1.21 12.66
N ALA A 92 -13.39 -0.61 13.08
CA ALA A 92 -13.84 -0.66 14.46
C ALA A 92 -14.27 -2.09 14.83
N GLY A 93 -13.66 -2.64 15.87
CA GLY A 93 -14.00 -3.98 16.37
C GLY A 93 -13.62 -5.14 15.46
N GLN A 94 -12.70 -4.95 14.50
CA GLN A 94 -12.19 -6.05 13.71
C GLN A 94 -11.38 -7.02 14.56
N GLU A 95 -11.66 -8.29 14.37
CA GLU A 95 -10.93 -9.40 14.94
C GLU A 95 -10.47 -10.34 13.82
N SER A 96 -9.37 -11.02 14.06
CA SER A 96 -8.79 -11.94 13.10
C SER A 96 -8.64 -13.33 13.66
N THR A 97 -8.78 -14.34 12.82
CA THR A 97 -8.42 -15.72 13.15
C THR A 97 -7.48 -16.28 12.10
N VAL A 98 -6.64 -17.21 12.51
CA VAL A 98 -5.79 -17.95 11.57
C VAL A 98 -6.36 -19.35 11.39
N ARG A 99 -6.60 -19.76 10.17
CA ARG A 99 -7.00 -21.11 9.81
C ARG A 99 -5.77 -21.95 9.53
N SER A 100 -5.56 -22.99 10.31
CA SER A 100 -4.52 -23.97 10.06
C SER A 100 -5.11 -25.32 9.69
N GLY A 101 -4.28 -26.28 9.28
CA GLY A 101 -4.72 -27.66 9.03
C GLY A 101 -5.28 -28.36 10.25
N HIS A 102 -5.09 -27.82 11.45
CA HIS A 102 -5.56 -28.37 12.73
C HIS A 102 -6.76 -27.62 13.32
N GLY A 103 -7.27 -26.60 12.62
CA GLY A 103 -8.40 -25.79 13.08
C GLY A 103 -8.17 -24.28 12.93
N THR A 104 -8.98 -23.50 13.61
CA THR A 104 -8.87 -22.04 13.70
C THR A 104 -8.38 -21.63 15.07
N THR A 105 -7.61 -20.56 15.13
CA THR A 105 -7.23 -19.92 16.39
C THR A 105 -8.42 -19.18 17.00
N ASP A 106 -8.31 -18.81 18.27
CA ASP A 106 -9.23 -17.86 18.87
C ASP A 106 -9.13 -16.50 18.16
N TRP A 107 -10.20 -15.72 18.24
CA TRP A 107 -10.25 -14.39 17.66
C TRP A 107 -9.30 -13.44 18.39
N PHE A 108 -8.60 -12.62 17.64
CA PHE A 108 -7.66 -11.62 18.17
C PHE A 108 -7.66 -10.32 17.39
#